data_3c924f14f0b6d407e287000e4e304a74
#
_entry.id   3c924f14f0b6d407e287000e4e304a74
#
_cell.length_a   1.000
_cell.length_b   1.000
_cell.length_c   1.000
_cell.angle_alpha   90.00
_cell.angle_beta   90.00
_cell.angle_gamma   90.00
#
_symmetry.space_group_name_H-M   'P 1'
#
loop_
_entity.id
_entity.type
_entity.pdbx_description
1 polymer ?
#
loop_
_entity_poly.entity_id
_entity_poly.type
_entity_poly.pdbx_seq_one_letter_code
_entity_poly.pdbx_strand_id
1 'polypeptide(L)'
;MKANKHVQRDEQATKIFDDRSLANDYKNLKSILKPGIKVLDVGCGTGSISKDIANIVGENGKVTGIDNTEIFILSGRESYQNVTNLELIHIDLFDFNPEEKFDLIVSARVLQWLSNPKEALLKMKSLLKPNGQISILDYDHTNLDWNPSPPKSMQEFYKTFLKWRQDAGMNNRIAEDLPSLLQETGFHSIEKINSDEFYNEERHNYKSKIGIWSKVAGSVQMVEEGYLENDLRLKAIEEYNHWIETEAISMTMKLNEVRGKI
;
A
#
# COMPACT_ATOMS: atom_id res chain seq x y z
N MET A 1 6.72 1.70 -16.32
CA MET A 1 7.88 0.80 -16.08
C MET A 1 7.71 0.16 -14.73
N LYS A 2 7.72 -1.16 -14.66
CA LYS A 2 7.78 -1.91 -13.42
C LYS A 2 9.09 -1.58 -12.71
N ALA A 3 9.13 -1.68 -11.37
CA ALA A 3 10.41 -1.67 -10.67
C ALA A 3 11.38 -2.63 -11.38
N ASN A 4 12.66 -2.31 -11.43
CA ASN A 4 13.67 -3.14 -12.11
C ASN A 4 13.75 -4.57 -11.53
N LYS A 5 13.10 -4.79 -10.37
CA LYS A 5 13.00 -6.07 -9.69
C LYS A 5 11.54 -6.31 -9.31
N HIS A 6 11.02 -7.50 -9.62
CA HIS A 6 9.70 -7.93 -9.18
C HIS A 6 9.78 -8.38 -7.72
N VAL A 7 8.98 -7.78 -6.85
CA VAL A 7 8.76 -8.31 -5.51
C VAL A 7 7.97 -9.61 -5.63
N GLN A 8 8.57 -10.71 -5.17
CA GLN A 8 7.88 -12.01 -5.12
C GLN A 8 6.79 -11.95 -4.04
N ARG A 9 5.58 -12.29 -4.40
CA ARG A 9 4.42 -12.36 -3.49
C ARG A 9 3.87 -13.77 -3.49
N ASP A 10 3.67 -14.31 -2.30
CA ASP A 10 3.13 -15.66 -2.08
C ASP A 10 1.69 -15.60 -1.52
N GLU A 11 1.10 -16.78 -1.30
CA GLU A 11 -0.24 -16.90 -0.73
C GLU A 11 -0.36 -16.33 0.69
N GLN A 12 0.74 -16.22 1.45
CA GLN A 12 0.73 -15.63 2.78
C GLN A 12 0.51 -14.13 2.72
N ALA A 13 0.90 -13.47 1.62
CA ALA A 13 0.62 -12.06 1.40
C ALA A 13 -0.89 -11.79 1.31
N THR A 14 -1.70 -12.74 0.80
CA THR A 14 -3.16 -12.61 0.67
C THR A 14 -3.81 -12.27 2.01
N LYS A 15 -3.45 -12.96 3.09
CA LYS A 15 -3.99 -12.71 4.44
C LYS A 15 -3.70 -11.31 4.96
N ILE A 16 -2.54 -10.74 4.62
CA ILE A 16 -2.18 -9.37 5.02
C ILE A 16 -3.11 -8.35 4.37
N PHE A 17 -3.53 -8.61 3.13
CA PHE A 17 -4.43 -7.72 2.38
C PHE A 17 -5.89 -7.89 2.81
N ASP A 18 -6.33 -9.12 3.11
CA ASP A 18 -7.69 -9.42 3.57
C ASP A 18 -8.02 -8.77 4.92
N ASP A 19 -7.03 -8.64 5.81
CA ASP A 19 -7.16 -7.99 7.11
C ASP A 19 -7.26 -6.45 7.05
N ARG A 20 -7.14 -5.85 5.86
CA ARG A 20 -7.25 -4.39 5.69
C ARG A 20 -8.71 -3.95 5.59
N SER A 21 -8.96 -2.74 6.07
CA SER A 21 -10.25 -2.09 5.95
C SER A 21 -10.09 -0.59 5.73
N LEU A 22 -11.09 0.03 5.11
CA LEU A 22 -11.12 1.48 4.95
C LEU A 22 -11.02 2.20 6.31
N ALA A 23 -11.72 1.69 7.32
CA ALA A 23 -11.79 2.30 8.65
C ALA A 23 -10.43 2.33 9.38
N ASN A 24 -9.62 1.30 9.20
CA ASN A 24 -8.34 1.15 9.91
C ASN A 24 -7.14 1.56 9.06
N ASP A 25 -7.17 1.28 7.76
CA ASP A 25 -5.98 1.33 6.91
C ASP A 25 -6.03 2.45 5.86
N TYR A 26 -7.20 3.14 5.71
CA TYR A 26 -7.36 4.31 4.84
C TYR A 26 -8.46 5.26 5.37
N LYS A 27 -8.47 5.48 6.67
CA LYS A 27 -9.54 6.15 7.43
C LYS A 27 -9.95 7.53 6.91
N ASN A 28 -8.97 8.34 6.46
CA ASN A 28 -9.25 9.71 6.02
C ASN A 28 -10.00 9.74 4.68
N LEU A 29 -9.85 8.72 3.83
CA LEU A 29 -10.52 8.61 2.54
C LEU A 29 -12.04 8.76 2.65
N LYS A 30 -12.63 8.26 3.77
CA LYS A 30 -14.08 8.34 4.00
C LYS A 30 -14.66 9.76 3.84
N SER A 31 -13.87 10.79 4.16
CA SER A 31 -14.33 12.20 4.13
C SER A 31 -14.62 12.74 2.71
N ILE A 32 -14.09 12.08 1.68
CA ILE A 32 -14.27 12.49 0.28
C ILE A 32 -15.13 11.51 -0.53
N LEU A 33 -15.47 10.37 0.03
CA LEU A 33 -16.41 9.43 -0.60
C LEU A 33 -17.84 9.98 -0.56
N LYS A 34 -18.54 9.87 -1.69
CA LYS A 34 -19.93 10.31 -1.84
C LYS A 34 -20.74 9.22 -2.54
N PRO A 35 -22.04 9.09 -2.23
CA PRO A 35 -22.93 8.22 -2.98
C PRO A 35 -22.95 8.57 -4.48
N GLY A 36 -23.00 7.55 -5.32
CA GLY A 36 -23.16 7.68 -6.77
C GLY A 36 -21.89 7.96 -7.58
N ILE A 37 -20.70 8.13 -6.95
CA ILE A 37 -19.47 8.36 -7.70
C ILE A 37 -18.86 7.07 -8.26
N LYS A 38 -18.08 7.20 -9.35
CA LYS A 38 -17.26 6.14 -9.92
C LYS A 38 -15.84 6.24 -9.37
N VAL A 39 -15.37 5.18 -8.72
CA VAL A 39 -14.05 5.12 -8.08
C VAL A 39 -13.19 4.06 -8.75
N LEU A 40 -11.94 4.39 -9.05
CA LEU A 40 -10.89 3.44 -9.42
C LEU A 40 -9.95 3.24 -8.22
N ASP A 41 -9.76 1.99 -7.80
CA ASP A 41 -8.77 1.60 -6.79
C ASP A 41 -7.59 0.92 -7.49
N VAL A 42 -6.44 1.61 -7.52
CA VAL A 42 -5.24 1.14 -8.21
C VAL A 42 -4.34 0.39 -7.25
N GLY A 43 -4.05 -0.88 -7.56
CA GLY A 43 -3.34 -1.80 -6.69
C GLY A 43 -4.23 -2.25 -5.52
N CYS A 44 -5.46 -2.63 -5.83
CA CYS A 44 -6.50 -2.95 -4.85
C CYS A 44 -6.21 -4.22 -4.02
N GLY A 45 -5.21 -5.03 -4.40
CA GLY A 45 -4.96 -6.34 -3.79
C GLY A 45 -6.18 -7.25 -3.93
N THR A 46 -6.66 -7.81 -2.82
CA THR A 46 -7.89 -8.64 -2.78
C THR A 46 -9.18 -7.83 -2.84
N GLY A 47 -9.12 -6.49 -2.88
CA GLY A 47 -10.28 -5.61 -2.95
C GLY A 47 -10.99 -5.36 -1.62
N SER A 48 -10.36 -5.64 -0.50
CA SER A 48 -10.94 -5.47 0.84
C SER A 48 -11.32 -3.99 1.11
N ILE A 49 -10.43 -3.03 0.78
CA ILE A 49 -10.75 -1.59 0.87
C ILE A 49 -11.74 -1.19 -0.23
N SER A 50 -11.59 -1.71 -1.45
CA SER A 50 -12.51 -1.44 -2.58
C SER A 50 -13.95 -1.82 -2.23
N LYS A 51 -14.16 -2.94 -1.53
CA LYS A 51 -15.47 -3.40 -1.03
C LYS A 51 -16.07 -2.40 -0.02
N ASP A 52 -15.26 -1.87 0.88
CA ASP A 52 -15.73 -0.85 1.83
C ASP A 52 -16.09 0.47 1.11
N ILE A 53 -15.32 0.86 0.09
CA ILE A 53 -15.65 2.00 -0.77
C ILE A 53 -16.97 1.75 -1.50
N ALA A 54 -17.17 0.54 -2.07
CA ALA A 54 -18.41 0.18 -2.78
C ALA A 54 -19.64 0.30 -1.89
N ASN A 55 -19.54 -0.09 -0.62
CA ASN A 55 -20.64 0.08 0.35
C ASN A 55 -20.99 1.56 0.58
N ILE A 56 -20.01 2.47 0.56
CA ILE A 56 -20.24 3.90 0.80
C ILE A 56 -20.81 4.60 -0.43
N VAL A 57 -20.27 4.29 -1.63
CA VAL A 57 -20.76 4.92 -2.87
C VAL A 57 -22.15 4.40 -3.26
N GLY A 58 -22.55 3.24 -2.73
CA GLY A 58 -23.90 2.68 -2.87
C GLY A 58 -24.22 2.21 -4.29
N GLU A 59 -25.47 1.76 -4.49
CA GLU A 59 -25.94 1.11 -5.74
C GLU A 59 -25.84 2.02 -6.98
N ASN A 60 -25.92 3.34 -6.81
CA ASN A 60 -25.80 4.29 -7.92
C ASN A 60 -24.34 4.66 -8.23
N GLY A 61 -23.38 4.22 -7.41
CA GLY A 61 -21.96 4.35 -7.64
C GLY A 61 -21.34 3.06 -8.18
N LYS A 62 -20.08 3.13 -8.60
CA LYS A 62 -19.33 1.95 -9.05
C LYS A 62 -17.90 2.04 -8.54
N VAL A 63 -17.34 0.91 -8.10
CA VAL A 63 -15.92 0.76 -7.78
C VAL A 63 -15.30 -0.25 -8.73
N THR A 64 -14.22 0.15 -9.37
CA THR A 64 -13.37 -0.74 -10.15
C THR A 64 -12.02 -0.85 -9.42
N GLY A 65 -11.67 -2.04 -8.95
CA GLY A 65 -10.36 -2.34 -8.38
C GLY A 65 -9.48 -3.02 -9.42
N ILE A 66 -8.25 -2.55 -9.60
CA ILE A 66 -7.26 -3.19 -10.50
C ILE A 66 -6.02 -3.59 -9.71
N ASP A 67 -5.49 -4.77 -9.98
CA ASP A 67 -4.21 -5.26 -9.47
C ASP A 67 -3.53 -6.16 -10.51
N ASN A 68 -2.19 -6.15 -10.54
CA ASN A 68 -1.41 -6.98 -11.46
C ASN A 68 -1.08 -8.37 -10.89
N THR A 69 -1.65 -8.74 -9.75
CA THR A 69 -1.44 -10.02 -9.07
C THR A 69 -2.72 -10.85 -9.17
N GLU A 70 -2.72 -11.83 -10.06
CA GLU A 70 -3.90 -12.63 -10.40
C GLU A 70 -4.54 -13.31 -9.18
N ILE A 71 -3.72 -13.91 -8.32
CA ILE A 71 -4.21 -14.64 -7.15
C ILE A 71 -5.00 -13.74 -6.19
N PHE A 72 -4.63 -12.46 -6.06
CA PHE A 72 -5.36 -11.51 -5.22
C PHE A 72 -6.73 -11.21 -5.81
N ILE A 73 -6.79 -10.98 -7.13
CA ILE A 73 -8.06 -10.69 -7.82
C ILE A 73 -9.00 -11.89 -7.78
N LEU A 74 -8.49 -13.10 -7.97
CA LEU A 74 -9.31 -14.32 -7.87
C LEU A 74 -9.89 -14.49 -6.47
N SER A 75 -9.07 -14.36 -5.42
CA SER A 75 -9.53 -14.40 -4.03
C SER A 75 -10.59 -13.32 -3.72
N GLY A 76 -10.36 -12.10 -4.18
CA GLY A 76 -11.30 -11.01 -3.98
C GLY A 76 -12.63 -11.21 -4.71
N ARG A 77 -12.61 -11.70 -5.95
CA ARG A 77 -13.83 -12.03 -6.71
C ARG A 77 -14.67 -13.09 -6.01
N GLU A 78 -14.03 -14.11 -5.45
CA GLU A 78 -14.71 -15.14 -4.66
C GLU A 78 -15.32 -14.54 -3.39
N SER A 79 -14.53 -13.76 -2.64
CA SER A 79 -14.95 -13.19 -1.35
C SER A 79 -16.06 -12.15 -1.48
N TYR A 80 -16.09 -11.38 -2.56
CA TYR A 80 -16.99 -10.22 -2.73
C TYR A 80 -17.97 -10.38 -3.89
N GLN A 81 -18.27 -11.61 -4.33
CA GLN A 81 -19.21 -11.92 -5.42
C GLN A 81 -20.60 -11.31 -5.28
N ASN A 82 -21.03 -11.02 -4.04
CA ASN A 82 -22.33 -10.44 -3.75
C ASN A 82 -22.33 -8.90 -3.74
N VAL A 83 -21.20 -8.23 -3.98
CA VAL A 83 -21.08 -6.77 -4.02
C VAL A 83 -21.24 -6.30 -5.46
N THR A 84 -22.49 -6.02 -5.86
CA THR A 84 -22.91 -5.83 -7.26
C THR A 84 -22.31 -4.60 -7.94
N ASN A 85 -21.89 -3.59 -7.17
CA ASN A 85 -21.27 -2.36 -7.65
C ASN A 85 -19.74 -2.35 -7.51
N LEU A 86 -19.11 -3.53 -7.25
CA LEU A 86 -17.66 -3.76 -7.22
C LEU A 86 -17.25 -4.64 -8.38
N GLU A 87 -16.25 -4.18 -9.14
CA GLU A 87 -15.60 -4.95 -10.19
C GLU A 87 -14.10 -5.05 -9.89
N LEU A 88 -13.55 -6.26 -9.83
CA LEU A 88 -12.13 -6.51 -9.61
C LEU A 88 -11.50 -7.06 -10.89
N ILE A 89 -10.42 -6.43 -11.40
CA ILE A 89 -9.82 -6.75 -12.69
C ILE A 89 -8.32 -7.05 -12.50
N HIS A 90 -7.88 -8.22 -12.97
CA HIS A 90 -6.47 -8.54 -13.08
C HIS A 90 -5.90 -7.84 -14.30
N ILE A 91 -5.18 -6.73 -14.10
CA ILE A 91 -4.55 -5.93 -15.16
C ILE A 91 -3.46 -5.03 -14.59
N ASP A 92 -2.45 -4.72 -15.40
CA ASP A 92 -1.48 -3.67 -15.07
C ASP A 92 -2.11 -2.30 -15.32
N LEU A 93 -1.79 -1.32 -14.45
CA LEU A 93 -2.30 0.06 -14.58
C LEU A 93 -2.04 0.65 -15.98
N PHE A 94 -0.88 0.38 -16.56
CA PHE A 94 -0.49 0.95 -17.86
C PHE A 94 -1.25 0.36 -19.03
N ASP A 95 -1.76 -0.87 -18.87
CA ASP A 95 -2.57 -1.56 -19.87
C ASP A 95 -4.08 -1.29 -19.70
N PHE A 96 -4.47 -0.70 -18.56
CA PHE A 96 -5.87 -0.40 -18.26
C PHE A 96 -6.38 0.83 -19.04
N ASN A 97 -7.26 0.61 -20.00
CA ASN A 97 -7.85 1.64 -20.86
C ASN A 97 -9.37 1.52 -20.90
N PRO A 98 -10.08 1.94 -19.81
CA PRO A 98 -11.53 1.86 -19.74
C PRO A 98 -12.19 2.89 -20.67
N GLU A 99 -13.42 2.58 -21.09
CA GLU A 99 -14.24 3.53 -21.89
C GLU A 99 -14.68 4.73 -21.03
N GLU A 100 -14.97 4.50 -19.76
CA GLU A 100 -15.46 5.53 -18.85
C GLU A 100 -14.37 5.99 -17.87
N LYS A 101 -14.37 7.28 -17.58
CA LYS A 101 -13.47 7.90 -16.61
C LYS A 101 -14.08 7.94 -15.20
N PHE A 102 -13.23 8.18 -14.21
CA PHE A 102 -13.55 8.12 -12.79
C PHE A 102 -13.67 9.51 -12.16
N ASP A 103 -14.55 9.62 -11.16
CA ASP A 103 -14.70 10.81 -10.32
C ASP A 103 -13.56 10.90 -9.30
N LEU A 104 -13.14 9.73 -8.79
CA LEU A 104 -12.08 9.59 -7.81
C LEU A 104 -11.18 8.41 -8.17
N ILE A 105 -9.87 8.62 -8.10
CA ILE A 105 -8.88 7.53 -8.14
C ILE A 105 -8.21 7.45 -6.78
N VAL A 106 -8.14 6.24 -6.24
CA VAL A 106 -7.45 5.94 -4.98
C VAL A 106 -6.34 4.92 -5.21
N SER A 107 -5.29 5.00 -4.39
CA SER A 107 -4.23 3.99 -4.38
C SER A 107 -3.58 3.97 -3.00
N ALA A 108 -3.44 2.79 -2.41
CA ALA A 108 -2.89 2.64 -1.08
C ALA A 108 -1.67 1.71 -1.08
N ARG A 109 -0.49 2.24 -0.72
CA ARG A 109 0.76 1.49 -0.55
C ARG A 109 1.27 0.83 -1.83
N VAL A 110 1.06 1.50 -2.98
CA VAL A 110 1.42 0.98 -4.31
C VAL A 110 2.61 1.71 -4.91
N LEU A 111 2.62 3.05 -4.87
CA LEU A 111 3.61 3.84 -5.59
C LEU A 111 5.03 3.59 -5.06
N GLN A 112 5.16 3.21 -3.80
CA GLN A 112 6.41 2.80 -3.18
C GLN A 112 7.12 1.62 -3.89
N TRP A 113 6.39 0.82 -4.66
CA TRP A 113 6.91 -0.33 -5.40
C TRP A 113 7.31 -0.03 -6.84
N LEU A 114 7.06 1.21 -7.29
CA LEU A 114 7.30 1.62 -8.67
C LEU A 114 8.63 2.35 -8.79
N SER A 115 9.39 2.04 -9.83
CA SER A 115 10.61 2.78 -10.17
C SER A 115 10.33 4.14 -10.81
N ASN A 116 9.12 4.35 -11.33
CA ASN A 116 8.70 5.63 -11.91
C ASN A 116 7.26 5.98 -11.45
N PRO A 117 7.08 6.44 -10.20
CA PRO A 117 5.77 6.81 -9.69
C PRO A 117 5.13 7.99 -10.45
N LYS A 118 5.94 8.87 -11.04
CA LYS A 118 5.44 9.99 -11.84
C LYS A 118 4.66 9.53 -13.07
N GLU A 119 5.13 8.50 -13.75
CA GLU A 119 4.45 7.90 -14.92
C GLU A 119 3.10 7.29 -14.51
N ALA A 120 3.06 6.61 -13.36
CA ALA A 120 1.82 6.08 -12.81
C ALA A 120 0.81 7.19 -12.48
N LEU A 121 1.26 8.31 -11.88
CA LEU A 121 0.40 9.46 -11.59
C LEU A 121 -0.15 10.10 -12.87
N LEU A 122 0.66 10.23 -13.93
CA LEU A 122 0.20 10.72 -15.25
C LEU A 122 -0.84 9.79 -15.87
N LYS A 123 -0.63 8.46 -15.78
CA LYS A 123 -1.63 7.48 -16.22
C LYS A 123 -2.92 7.59 -15.42
N MET A 124 -2.86 7.64 -14.09
CA MET A 124 -4.03 7.85 -13.25
C MET A 124 -4.75 9.16 -13.60
N LYS A 125 -4.01 10.26 -13.80
CA LYS A 125 -4.59 11.55 -14.22
C LYS A 125 -5.38 11.42 -15.52
N SER A 126 -4.88 10.68 -16.50
CA SER A 126 -5.56 10.46 -17.77
C SER A 126 -6.89 9.72 -17.66
N LEU A 127 -7.08 8.97 -16.57
CA LEU A 127 -8.29 8.20 -16.27
C LEU A 127 -9.33 8.99 -15.46
N LEU A 128 -9.00 10.20 -14.96
CA LEU A 128 -9.93 11.05 -14.24
C LEU A 128 -10.87 11.83 -15.19
N LYS A 129 -12.11 12.02 -14.76
CA LYS A 129 -13.04 13.00 -15.35
C LYS A 129 -12.55 14.42 -15.13
N PRO A 130 -13.01 15.42 -15.91
CA PRO A 130 -12.82 16.84 -15.56
C PRO A 130 -13.28 17.11 -14.11
N ASN A 131 -12.47 17.84 -13.34
CA ASN A 131 -12.66 18.07 -11.90
C ASN A 131 -12.57 16.81 -11.02
N GLY A 132 -12.06 15.71 -11.55
CA GLY A 132 -11.82 14.49 -10.79
C GLY A 132 -10.73 14.68 -9.74
N GLN A 133 -10.72 13.80 -8.76
CA GLN A 133 -9.80 13.86 -7.61
C GLN A 133 -8.97 12.58 -7.51
N ILE A 134 -7.74 12.72 -7.01
CA ILE A 134 -6.89 11.60 -6.63
C ILE A 134 -6.65 11.61 -5.12
N SER A 135 -6.52 10.42 -4.52
CA SER A 135 -6.07 10.23 -3.14
C SER A 135 -5.07 9.08 -3.11
N ILE A 136 -3.85 9.37 -2.67
CA ILE A 136 -2.76 8.39 -2.58
C ILE A 136 -2.30 8.28 -1.13
N LEU A 137 -2.30 7.07 -0.60
CA LEU A 137 -1.77 6.74 0.73
C LEU A 137 -0.51 5.90 0.57
N ASP A 138 0.62 6.37 1.10
CA ASP A 138 1.85 5.58 1.02
C ASP A 138 2.80 5.82 2.20
N TYR A 139 3.87 5.02 2.28
CA TYR A 139 4.83 4.98 3.39
C TYR A 139 6.00 5.94 3.20
N ASP A 140 6.51 6.44 4.34
CA ASP A 140 7.90 6.86 4.50
C ASP A 140 8.65 5.80 5.31
N HIS A 141 9.35 4.92 4.62
CA HIS A 141 10.15 3.87 5.23
C HIS A 141 11.41 4.38 5.92
N THR A 142 11.85 5.60 5.66
CA THR A 142 13.07 6.14 6.28
C THR A 142 12.86 6.60 7.72
N ASN A 143 11.59 6.76 8.12
CA ASN A 143 11.18 7.27 9.42
C ASN A 143 10.33 6.25 10.22
N LEU A 144 10.55 4.95 10.00
CA LEU A 144 9.96 3.91 10.85
C LEU A 144 10.51 4.03 12.28
N ASP A 145 9.62 4.06 13.25
CA ASP A 145 9.96 4.21 14.67
C ASP A 145 9.53 2.99 15.47
N TRP A 146 10.48 2.37 16.19
CA TRP A 146 10.26 1.29 17.14
C TRP A 146 10.56 1.74 18.56
N ASN A 147 9.74 1.39 19.50
CA ASN A 147 9.98 1.66 20.92
C ASN A 147 9.82 0.39 21.77
N PRO A 148 10.92 -0.07 22.43
CA PRO A 148 12.32 0.32 22.24
C PRO A 148 12.86 -0.09 20.86
N SER A 149 14.12 0.24 20.57
CA SER A 149 14.76 -0.23 19.33
C SER A 149 14.79 -1.77 19.26
N PRO A 150 14.50 -2.36 18.09
CA PRO A 150 14.50 -3.80 17.93
C PRO A 150 15.93 -4.38 17.97
N PRO A 151 16.10 -5.71 18.01
CA PRO A 151 17.41 -6.35 17.97
C PRO A 151 18.28 -5.89 16.80
N LYS A 152 19.58 -5.88 16.99
CA LYS A 152 20.55 -5.43 15.97
C LYS A 152 20.42 -6.19 14.65
N SER A 153 20.10 -7.48 14.70
CA SER A 153 19.86 -8.30 13.52
C SER A 153 18.70 -7.77 12.66
N MET A 154 17.59 -7.36 13.29
CA MET A 154 16.46 -6.75 12.58
C MET A 154 16.79 -5.34 12.08
N GLN A 155 17.54 -4.54 12.84
CA GLN A 155 18.00 -3.23 12.37
C GLN A 155 18.87 -3.36 11.11
N GLU A 156 19.77 -4.34 11.08
CA GLU A 156 20.64 -4.62 9.93
C GLU A 156 19.84 -5.15 8.74
N PHE A 157 18.91 -6.08 8.98
CA PHE A 157 17.94 -6.53 7.96
C PHE A 157 17.19 -5.34 7.35
N TYR A 158 16.62 -4.47 8.18
CA TYR A 158 15.83 -3.33 7.71
C TYR A 158 16.67 -2.33 6.90
N LYS A 159 17.89 -2.03 7.34
CA LYS A 159 18.83 -1.21 6.58
C LYS A 159 19.13 -1.82 5.21
N THR A 160 19.33 -3.13 5.15
CA THR A 160 19.57 -3.85 3.89
C THR A 160 18.32 -3.84 3.00
N PHE A 161 17.13 -3.99 3.58
CA PHE A 161 15.86 -3.87 2.87
C PHE A 161 15.69 -2.49 2.21
N LEU A 162 16.00 -1.40 2.91
CA LEU A 162 15.95 -0.05 2.34
C LEU A 162 16.96 0.12 1.19
N LYS A 163 18.16 -0.43 1.33
CA LYS A 163 19.16 -0.42 0.26
C LYS A 163 18.70 -1.22 -0.94
N TRP A 164 18.21 -2.44 -0.73
CA TRP A 164 17.67 -3.29 -1.80
C TRP A 164 16.56 -2.58 -2.60
N ARG A 165 15.63 -1.92 -1.91
CA ARG A 165 14.57 -1.12 -2.53
C ARG A 165 15.14 0.03 -3.37
N GLN A 166 16.10 0.77 -2.82
CA GLN A 166 16.75 1.89 -3.50
C GLN A 166 17.47 1.43 -4.77
N ASP A 167 18.21 0.32 -4.70
CA ASP A 167 18.93 -0.26 -5.86
C ASP A 167 17.95 -0.77 -6.93
N ALA A 168 16.74 -1.17 -6.53
CA ALA A 168 15.64 -1.52 -7.44
C ALA A 168 14.90 -0.29 -8.02
N GLY A 169 15.30 0.93 -7.68
CA GLY A 169 14.69 2.17 -8.13
C GLY A 169 13.41 2.56 -7.36
N MET A 170 13.10 1.88 -6.25
CA MET A 170 11.95 2.20 -5.42
C MET A 170 12.23 3.40 -4.52
N ASN A 171 11.21 4.23 -4.29
CA ASN A 171 11.33 5.40 -3.43
C ASN A 171 10.95 5.06 -1.98
N ASN A 172 11.93 5.07 -1.08
CA ASN A 172 11.70 4.82 0.35
C ASN A 172 11.00 5.97 1.08
N ARG A 173 10.90 7.15 0.47
CA ARG A 173 10.29 8.36 1.03
C ARG A 173 9.07 8.83 0.23
N ILE A 174 8.46 7.93 -0.52
CA ILE A 174 7.40 8.30 -1.46
C ILE A 174 6.29 9.14 -0.80
N ALA A 175 5.90 8.83 0.44
CA ALA A 175 4.88 9.59 1.18
C ALA A 175 5.24 11.07 1.35
N GLU A 176 6.53 11.40 1.52
CA GLU A 176 7.00 12.78 1.64
C GLU A 176 7.11 13.47 0.29
N ASP A 177 7.45 12.73 -0.77
CA ASP A 177 7.67 13.27 -2.10
C ASP A 177 6.37 13.41 -2.92
N LEU A 178 5.28 12.73 -2.51
CA LEU A 178 3.98 12.74 -3.21
C LEU A 178 3.42 14.13 -3.49
N PRO A 179 3.47 15.13 -2.57
CA PRO A 179 2.95 16.47 -2.89
C PRO A 179 3.65 17.11 -4.09
N SER A 180 4.98 17.01 -4.16
CA SER A 180 5.77 17.53 -5.28
C SER A 180 5.50 16.75 -6.57
N LEU A 181 5.40 15.42 -6.50
CA LEU A 181 5.08 14.57 -7.65
C LEU A 181 3.69 14.87 -8.22
N LEU A 182 2.69 15.09 -7.37
CA LEU A 182 1.36 15.50 -7.82
C LEU A 182 1.40 16.86 -8.50
N GLN A 183 2.12 17.84 -7.94
CA GLN A 183 2.27 19.16 -8.55
C GLN A 183 2.95 19.08 -9.91
N GLU A 184 4.05 18.34 -10.02
CA GLU A 184 4.80 18.14 -11.26
C GLU A 184 3.99 17.41 -12.34
N THR A 185 3.03 16.58 -11.97
CA THR A 185 2.11 15.90 -12.88
C THR A 185 0.87 16.72 -13.20
N GLY A 186 0.81 17.97 -12.69
CA GLY A 186 -0.23 18.96 -13.00
C GLY A 186 -1.53 18.74 -12.24
N PHE A 187 -1.48 18.13 -11.06
CA PHE A 187 -2.55 18.24 -10.08
C PHE A 187 -2.44 19.56 -9.32
N HIS A 188 -3.57 20.07 -8.84
CA HIS A 188 -3.67 21.29 -8.02
C HIS A 188 -4.47 21.02 -6.74
N SER A 189 -4.59 22.04 -5.87
CA SER A 189 -5.29 21.93 -4.58
C SER A 189 -4.78 20.74 -3.76
N ILE A 190 -3.45 20.61 -3.69
CA ILE A 190 -2.79 19.46 -3.06
C ILE A 190 -2.90 19.60 -1.55
N GLU A 191 -3.41 18.54 -0.92
CA GLU A 191 -3.55 18.40 0.53
C GLU A 191 -2.73 17.21 1.01
N LYS A 192 -1.85 17.41 2.01
CA LYS A 192 -1.10 16.34 2.68
C LYS A 192 -1.70 16.11 4.06
N ILE A 193 -2.12 14.89 4.34
CA ILE A 193 -2.80 14.49 5.58
C ILE A 193 -1.94 13.43 6.27
N ASN A 194 -1.55 13.68 7.53
CA ASN A 194 -0.86 12.66 8.33
C ASN A 194 -1.78 11.45 8.51
N SER A 195 -1.26 10.28 8.16
CA SER A 195 -1.95 9.00 8.24
C SER A 195 -1.12 7.96 8.97
N ASP A 196 -0.20 8.38 9.83
CA ASP A 196 0.66 7.51 10.62
C ASP A 196 -0.12 6.38 11.28
N GLU A 197 0.45 5.19 11.23
CA GLU A 197 -0.08 4.00 11.89
C GLU A 197 0.71 3.76 13.17
N PHE A 198 0.05 4.01 14.29
CA PHE A 198 0.61 3.76 15.62
C PHE A 198 0.07 2.44 16.18
N TYR A 199 0.96 1.58 16.61
CA TYR A 199 0.67 0.26 17.15
C TYR A 199 1.23 0.14 18.57
N ASN A 200 0.36 -0.03 19.56
CA ASN A 200 0.66 -0.26 20.95
C ASN A 200 -0.39 -1.20 21.58
N GLU A 201 -0.30 -1.48 22.86
CA GLU A 201 -1.21 -2.40 23.58
C GLU A 201 -2.69 -2.03 23.56
N GLU A 202 -3.03 -0.76 23.32
CA GLU A 202 -4.41 -0.30 23.18
C GLU A 202 -5.06 -0.84 21.90
N ARG A 203 -4.26 -1.21 20.91
CA ARG A 203 -4.74 -1.77 19.65
C ARG A 203 -4.78 -3.30 19.73
N HIS A 204 -5.96 -3.88 19.64
CA HIS A 204 -6.22 -5.32 19.84
C HIS A 204 -5.22 -6.27 19.15
N ASN A 205 -4.70 -5.94 17.99
CA ASN A 205 -3.80 -6.79 17.21
C ASN A 205 -2.38 -6.20 17.03
N TYR A 206 -1.94 -5.33 17.95
CA TYR A 206 -0.70 -4.56 17.78
C TYR A 206 0.54 -5.44 17.58
N LYS A 207 0.69 -6.54 18.32
CA LYS A 207 1.84 -7.46 18.14
C LYS A 207 1.89 -8.05 16.72
N SER A 208 0.74 -8.44 16.16
CA SER A 208 0.66 -8.93 14.78
C SER A 208 1.03 -7.83 13.77
N LYS A 209 0.66 -6.57 14.05
CA LYS A 209 1.01 -5.42 13.19
C LYS A 209 2.49 -5.06 13.31
N ILE A 210 3.06 -5.04 14.52
CA ILE A 210 4.51 -4.89 14.72
C ILE A 210 5.27 -6.03 14.01
N GLY A 211 4.74 -7.26 14.05
CA GLY A 211 5.30 -8.46 13.43
C GLY A 211 5.37 -8.44 11.91
N ILE A 212 4.91 -7.38 11.23
CA ILE A 212 5.00 -7.28 9.76
C ILE A 212 6.44 -7.42 9.25
N TRP A 213 7.42 -6.93 10.00
CA TRP A 213 8.83 -7.00 9.58
C TRP A 213 9.42 -8.39 9.66
N SER A 214 8.94 -9.23 10.57
CA SER A 214 9.25 -10.67 10.57
C SER A 214 8.69 -11.35 9.30
N LYS A 215 7.48 -10.99 8.88
CA LYS A 215 6.87 -11.51 7.64
C LYS A 215 7.64 -11.03 6.39
N VAL A 216 8.06 -9.77 6.36
CA VAL A 216 8.90 -9.22 5.28
C VAL A 216 10.24 -9.94 5.24
N ALA A 217 10.87 -10.21 6.38
CA ALA A 217 12.10 -10.99 6.48
C ALA A 217 11.91 -12.48 6.11
N GLY A 218 10.68 -12.98 6.09
CA GLY A 218 10.34 -14.31 5.61
C GLY A 218 10.69 -14.55 4.14
N SER A 219 10.67 -13.51 3.30
CA SER A 219 11.11 -13.60 1.91
C SER A 219 12.60 -13.92 1.79
N VAL A 220 12.94 -14.86 0.90
CA VAL A 220 14.32 -15.23 0.58
C VAL A 220 14.92 -14.39 -0.55
N GLN A 221 14.15 -13.53 -1.18
CA GLN A 221 14.54 -12.80 -2.38
C GLN A 221 15.84 -11.98 -2.20
N MET A 222 16.01 -11.30 -1.07
CA MET A 222 17.24 -10.53 -0.81
C MET A 222 18.48 -11.44 -0.61
N VAL A 223 18.27 -12.67 -0.14
CA VAL A 223 19.35 -13.68 -0.03
C VAL A 223 19.73 -14.17 -1.43
N GLU A 224 18.76 -14.55 -2.24
CA GLU A 224 18.97 -15.01 -3.62
C GLU A 224 19.64 -13.94 -4.50
N GLU A 225 19.36 -12.67 -4.23
CA GLU A 225 19.96 -11.54 -4.93
C GLU A 225 21.30 -11.06 -4.32
N GLY A 226 21.80 -11.73 -3.26
CA GLY A 226 23.11 -11.46 -2.67
C GLY A 226 23.21 -10.19 -1.80
N TYR A 227 22.08 -9.69 -1.30
CA TYR A 227 22.06 -8.53 -0.39
C TYR A 227 22.27 -8.91 1.06
N LEU A 228 21.91 -10.13 1.44
CA LEU A 228 21.81 -10.57 2.82
C LEU A 228 22.19 -12.05 2.94
N GLU A 229 22.98 -12.39 3.96
CA GLU A 229 23.23 -13.79 4.31
C GLU A 229 21.99 -14.40 4.96
N ASN A 230 21.69 -15.67 4.61
CA ASN A 230 20.49 -16.36 5.11
C ASN A 230 20.49 -16.50 6.64
N ASP A 231 21.67 -16.71 7.25
CA ASP A 231 21.77 -16.82 8.70
C ASP A 231 21.40 -15.51 9.40
N LEU A 232 21.78 -14.34 8.85
CA LEU A 232 21.37 -13.05 9.39
C LEU A 232 19.85 -12.86 9.23
N ARG A 233 19.27 -13.28 8.10
CA ARG A 233 17.82 -13.22 7.86
C ARG A 233 17.05 -14.05 8.90
N LEU A 234 17.45 -15.30 9.11
CA LEU A 234 16.81 -16.20 10.07
C LEU A 234 16.96 -15.67 11.51
N LYS A 235 18.16 -15.21 11.86
CA LYS A 235 18.43 -14.58 13.16
C LYS A 235 17.56 -13.35 13.39
N ALA A 236 17.40 -12.50 12.36
CA ALA A 236 16.53 -11.32 12.46
C ALA A 236 15.08 -11.71 12.74
N ILE A 237 14.55 -12.76 12.10
CA ILE A 237 13.20 -13.27 12.35
C ILE A 237 13.05 -13.76 13.80
N GLU A 238 13.97 -14.62 14.25
CA GLU A 238 13.91 -15.25 15.57
C GLU A 238 13.99 -14.20 16.69
N GLU A 239 15.03 -13.36 16.66
CA GLU A 239 15.26 -12.33 17.67
C GLU A 239 14.13 -11.28 17.68
N TYR A 240 13.61 -10.89 16.50
CA TYR A 240 12.52 -9.94 16.40
C TYR A 240 11.20 -10.50 16.93
N ASN A 241 10.88 -11.76 16.66
CA ASN A 241 9.69 -12.40 17.21
C ASN A 241 9.76 -12.49 18.73
N HIS A 242 10.93 -12.82 19.30
CA HIS A 242 11.14 -12.80 20.72
C HIS A 242 10.97 -11.39 21.32
N TRP A 243 11.58 -10.39 20.69
CA TRP A 243 11.47 -8.98 21.10
C TRP A 243 10.00 -8.49 21.09
N ILE A 244 9.20 -8.85 20.08
CA ILE A 244 7.77 -8.50 20.03
C ILE A 244 7.03 -9.02 21.28
N GLU A 245 7.36 -10.21 21.75
CA GLU A 245 6.67 -10.82 22.88
C GLU A 245 7.14 -10.29 24.25
N THR A 246 8.39 -9.83 24.35
CA THR A 246 9.03 -9.54 25.64
C THR A 246 9.33 -8.06 25.88
N GLU A 247 9.60 -7.27 24.83
CA GLU A 247 10.16 -5.92 24.98
C GLU A 247 9.39 -4.84 24.21
N ALA A 248 8.74 -5.19 23.08
CA ALA A 248 8.10 -4.22 22.21
C ALA A 248 6.95 -3.49 22.91
N ILE A 249 7.05 -2.17 23.01
CA ILE A 249 6.01 -1.29 23.55
C ILE A 249 5.16 -0.72 22.43
N SER A 250 5.81 -0.18 21.38
CA SER A 250 5.09 0.41 20.25
C SER A 250 5.92 0.44 18.97
N MET A 251 5.23 0.62 17.86
CA MET A 251 5.81 0.92 16.54
C MET A 251 4.97 1.97 15.82
N THR A 252 5.64 2.94 15.19
CA THR A 252 4.97 3.90 14.30
C THR A 252 5.46 3.71 12.88
N MET A 253 4.54 3.37 11.98
CA MET A 253 4.80 3.44 10.54
C MET A 253 4.36 4.80 10.01
N LYS A 254 5.28 5.52 9.38
CA LYS A 254 5.02 6.85 8.84
C LYS A 254 4.32 6.77 7.50
N LEU A 255 3.13 7.36 7.42
CA LEU A 255 2.31 7.44 6.21
C LEU A 255 1.75 8.83 6.01
N ASN A 256 1.60 9.20 4.74
CA ASN A 256 0.79 10.34 4.36
C ASN A 256 -0.26 9.92 3.35
N GLU A 257 -1.47 10.45 3.52
CA GLU A 257 -2.44 10.53 2.46
C GLU A 257 -2.27 11.88 1.74
N VAL A 258 -2.10 11.84 0.43
CA VAL A 258 -1.97 13.06 -0.37
C VAL A 258 -3.06 13.09 -1.43
N ARG A 259 -3.82 14.18 -1.45
CA ARG A 259 -4.93 14.41 -2.37
C ARG A 259 -4.58 15.49 -3.37
N GLY A 260 -5.20 15.42 -4.55
CA GLY A 260 -5.08 16.45 -5.58
C GLY A 260 -6.30 16.44 -6.51
N LYS A 261 -6.49 17.53 -7.25
CA LYS A 261 -7.56 17.69 -8.26
C LYS A 261 -6.97 17.98 -9.62
N ILE A 262 -7.71 17.70 -10.69
CA ILE A 262 -7.36 18.10 -12.06
C ILE A 262 -8.30 19.17 -12.59
#